data_3db0cab03e50b895f73ca069ea696b92
#
_entry.id   3db0cab03e50b895f73ca069ea696b92
#
_cell.length_a   1.000
_cell.length_b   1.000
_cell.length_c   1.000
_cell.angle_alpha   90.00
_cell.angle_beta   90.00
_cell.angle_gamma   90.00
#
_symmetry.space_group_name_H-M   'P 1'
#
loop_
_entity.id
_entity.type
_entity.pdbx_description
1 polymer ?
#
loop_
_entity_poly.entity_id
_entity_poly.type
_entity_poly.pdbx_seq_one_letter_code
_entity_poly.pdbx_strand_id
1 'polypeptide(L)'
;MENNDNGLNTDQKNKNITRRNALKIIGYCVVGGAVAGYGINKIVKNFRKEAAEGGLKMALREDKGASTEISLLGFGCMRFPVIEQKEEDGKAVKIIDMEKSQELVDYAYSHGVNYYDTAYNYHRGKSGEAIGKMLKKYPRESFYLANKMPSWLIEKPEDCKKLFEEQLANCGVDYFDYYLLHALSDRATYDKAYEECGGYNYLQSEKAAGRIKRVGFSFHGDKELFDYLMQKHQWDFVQLQINYVDWTEQNAQYCYSELVKREIPCVVMEPLKGGMLASLSKDAEKILKEAEPDNSIASWAFRYAGSLPGVITVLSGMTEMEHLVDNVKTFSNFRPLDVKERALLDKVIDDFKKYPQIGCTGCSYCMPCKYGVDIPAVFAAYNKCVKESSIPDLNAPRDSKFDSKKRTFLATYKNMVKEGSRADRCIECGRCAGMCPQELPIPEIISKINNLVTELEK
;
A
#
# COMPACT_ATOMS: atom_id res chain seq x y z
N MET A 1 3.41 51.07 -52.76
CA MET A 1 2.00 51.43 -52.55
C MET A 1 1.36 50.16 -52.06
N GLU A 2 1.30 50.21 -50.88
CA GLU A 2 0.39 50.25 -49.77
C GLU A 2 0.13 48.86 -49.15
N ASN A 3 0.60 48.82 -47.98
CA ASN A 3 0.29 47.85 -46.91
C ASN A 3 -1.19 47.66 -46.69
N ASN A 4 -1.55 46.48 -46.22
CA ASN A 4 -2.52 46.37 -45.14
C ASN A 4 -2.28 45.10 -44.28
N ASP A 5 -1.74 45.36 -43.15
CA ASP A 5 -1.81 44.55 -41.94
C ASP A 5 -3.29 44.37 -41.51
N ASN A 6 -3.65 43.15 -41.18
CA ASN A 6 -4.77 42.89 -40.26
C ASN A 6 -4.40 41.79 -39.30
N GLY A 7 -3.84 42.25 -38.15
CA GLY A 7 -3.63 41.45 -37.00
C GLY A 7 -4.98 40.97 -36.41
N LEU A 8 -5.16 39.69 -36.36
CA LEU A 8 -6.19 39.04 -35.52
C LEU A 8 -5.64 38.79 -34.14
N ASN A 9 -6.03 39.66 -33.23
CA ASN A 9 -5.82 39.59 -31.82
C ASN A 9 -6.79 38.53 -31.24
N THR A 10 -6.32 37.31 -31.04
CA THR A 10 -7.07 36.28 -30.29
C THR A 10 -6.66 36.35 -28.83
N ASP A 11 -7.34 37.20 -28.06
CA ASP A 11 -7.40 37.16 -26.62
C ASP A 11 -7.95 35.80 -26.15
N GLN A 12 -7.08 34.86 -25.94
CA GLN A 12 -7.35 33.68 -25.13
C GLN A 12 -7.47 34.12 -23.67
N LYS A 13 -8.64 34.46 -23.23
CA LYS A 13 -9.01 34.46 -21.83
C LYS A 13 -8.92 33.03 -21.28
N ASN A 14 -7.71 32.63 -20.94
CA ASN A 14 -7.47 31.51 -20.05
C ASN A 14 -8.19 31.79 -18.72
N LYS A 15 -9.38 31.23 -18.56
CA LYS A 15 -10.00 31.11 -17.25
C LYS A 15 -9.17 30.13 -16.45
N ASN A 16 -8.12 30.61 -15.84
CA ASN A 16 -7.49 29.96 -14.71
C ASN A 16 -8.55 29.83 -13.63
N ILE A 17 -9.26 28.69 -13.62
CA ILE A 17 -9.97 28.25 -12.43
C ILE A 17 -8.87 28.00 -11.41
N THR A 18 -8.68 28.98 -10.57
CA THR A 18 -7.60 28.99 -9.63
C THR A 18 -7.70 27.74 -8.77
N ARG A 19 -6.62 26.97 -8.70
CA ARG A 19 -6.38 25.83 -7.78
C ARG A 19 -6.94 26.06 -6.37
N ARG A 20 -7.06 27.30 -5.93
CA ARG A 20 -7.73 27.75 -4.71
C ARG A 20 -9.18 27.30 -4.52
N ASN A 21 -9.97 27.17 -5.60
CA ASN A 21 -11.38 26.77 -5.48
C ASN A 21 -11.55 25.25 -5.36
N ALA A 22 -10.66 24.45 -5.93
CA ALA A 22 -10.66 22.99 -5.76
C ALA A 22 -10.26 22.61 -4.32
N LEU A 23 -9.31 23.32 -3.72
CA LEU A 23 -8.82 23.05 -2.36
C LEU A 23 -9.80 23.46 -1.24
N LYS A 24 -10.61 24.49 -1.47
CA LYS A 24 -11.68 24.84 -0.50
C LYS A 24 -12.71 23.71 -0.35
N ILE A 25 -12.88 22.88 -1.37
CA ILE A 25 -13.83 21.76 -1.36
C ILE A 25 -13.22 20.54 -0.67
N ILE A 26 -11.91 20.29 -0.81
CA ILE A 26 -11.19 19.17 -0.16
C ILE A 26 -11.07 19.41 1.36
N GLY A 27 -10.90 20.66 1.81
CA GLY A 27 -10.85 21.02 3.24
C GLY A 27 -12.19 20.86 3.97
N TYR A 28 -13.32 20.85 3.28
CA TYR A 28 -14.66 20.70 3.89
C TYR A 28 -15.12 19.24 4.03
N CYS A 29 -14.45 18.28 3.38
CA CYS A 29 -14.87 16.87 3.42
C CYS A 29 -14.45 16.10 4.68
N VAL A 30 -13.73 16.72 5.62
CA VAL A 30 -13.28 16.07 6.87
C VAL A 30 -14.29 16.27 8.03
N VAL A 31 -15.31 17.09 7.86
CA VAL A 31 -16.32 17.36 8.92
C VAL A 31 -17.74 17.19 8.37
N GLY A 32 -18.36 16.04 8.62
CA GLY A 32 -19.80 15.83 8.51
C GLY A 32 -20.26 14.96 7.33
N GLY A 33 -20.53 13.68 7.61
CA GLY A 33 -21.18 12.76 6.66
C GLY A 33 -22.62 13.18 6.39
N ALA A 34 -22.92 13.60 5.19
CA ALA A 34 -24.19 13.59 4.44
C ALA A 34 -24.23 14.61 3.28
N VAL A 35 -23.28 15.55 3.17
CA VAL A 35 -23.21 16.52 2.06
C VAL A 35 -22.12 16.13 1.05
N ALA A 36 -21.36 15.08 1.33
CA ALA A 36 -20.18 14.68 0.59
C ALA A 36 -20.48 14.13 -0.83
N GLY A 37 -21.56 13.41 -1.04
CA GLY A 37 -21.81 12.70 -2.30
C GLY A 37 -21.97 13.59 -3.55
N TYR A 38 -22.54 14.77 -3.41
CA TYR A 38 -22.78 15.65 -4.57
C TYR A 38 -21.54 16.46 -4.99
N GLY A 39 -20.73 16.88 -4.04
CA GLY A 39 -19.48 17.61 -4.29
C GLY A 39 -18.39 16.73 -4.88
N ILE A 40 -18.28 15.51 -4.39
CA ILE A 40 -17.28 14.50 -4.81
C ILE A 40 -17.53 14.09 -6.27
N ASN A 41 -18.75 13.77 -6.63
CA ASN A 41 -19.12 13.42 -8.02
C ASN A 41 -18.80 14.54 -9.03
N LYS A 42 -18.89 15.79 -8.62
CA LYS A 42 -18.55 16.92 -9.47
C LYS A 42 -17.04 17.09 -9.63
N ILE A 43 -16.27 16.85 -8.56
CA ILE A 43 -14.79 16.88 -8.57
C ILE A 43 -14.27 15.74 -9.44
N VAL A 44 -14.72 14.52 -9.21
CA VAL A 44 -14.34 13.34 -10.01
C VAL A 44 -14.73 13.54 -11.48
N LYS A 45 -15.91 14.10 -11.78
CA LYS A 45 -16.34 14.43 -13.14
C LYS A 45 -15.45 15.49 -13.79
N ASN A 46 -15.06 16.53 -13.08
CA ASN A 46 -14.18 17.58 -13.61
C ASN A 46 -12.76 17.05 -13.84
N PHE A 47 -12.21 16.23 -12.93
CA PHE A 47 -10.92 15.57 -13.15
C PHE A 47 -10.96 14.56 -14.30
N ARG A 48 -12.05 13.79 -14.44
CA ARG A 48 -12.25 12.91 -15.60
C ARG A 48 -12.25 13.68 -16.92
N LYS A 49 -12.82 14.88 -16.92
CA LYS A 49 -12.87 15.76 -18.08
C LYS A 49 -11.48 16.38 -18.39
N GLU A 50 -10.76 16.86 -17.39
CA GLU A 50 -9.40 17.41 -17.52
C GLU A 50 -8.38 16.34 -17.95
N ALA A 51 -8.50 15.11 -17.45
CA ALA A 51 -7.66 13.99 -17.86
C ALA A 51 -7.95 13.55 -19.32
N ALA A 52 -9.20 13.61 -19.75
CA ALA A 52 -9.60 13.28 -21.12
C ALA A 52 -9.28 14.38 -22.15
N GLU A 53 -9.21 15.66 -21.72
CA GLU A 53 -9.04 16.82 -22.59
C GLU A 53 -7.59 17.29 -22.78
N GLY A 54 -6.61 16.64 -22.16
CA GLY A 54 -5.25 16.97 -22.54
C GLY A 54 -4.24 17.01 -21.42
N GLY A 55 -3.78 15.88 -20.97
CA GLY A 55 -2.43 15.95 -20.59
C GLY A 55 -1.92 15.34 -19.30
N LEU A 56 -2.70 14.57 -18.54
CA LEU A 56 -2.10 13.75 -17.51
C LEU A 56 -1.46 12.52 -18.17
N LYS A 57 -0.17 12.60 -18.45
CA LYS A 57 0.59 11.47 -18.98
C LYS A 57 1.23 10.72 -17.82
N MET A 58 0.80 9.47 -17.59
CA MET A 58 1.41 8.56 -16.61
C MET A 58 2.91 8.45 -16.87
N ALA A 59 3.71 8.64 -15.83
CA ALA A 59 5.15 8.39 -15.91
C ALA A 59 5.41 6.89 -16.10
N LEU A 60 6.23 6.56 -17.09
CA LEU A 60 6.66 5.20 -17.36
C LEU A 60 8.12 5.02 -16.96
N ARG A 61 8.49 3.79 -16.60
CA ARG A 61 9.85 3.35 -16.32
C ARG A 61 10.16 2.11 -17.15
N GLU A 62 11.32 2.10 -17.72
CA GLU A 62 11.80 0.94 -18.48
C GLU A 62 12.28 -0.17 -17.53
N ASP A 63 11.72 -1.37 -17.66
CA ASP A 63 12.38 -2.60 -17.21
C ASP A 63 13.28 -3.10 -18.34
N LYS A 64 14.55 -2.70 -18.28
CA LYS A 64 15.53 -3.01 -19.33
C LYS A 64 15.67 -4.51 -19.61
N GLY A 65 15.52 -5.33 -18.56
CA GLY A 65 15.62 -6.79 -18.69
C GLY A 65 14.45 -7.43 -19.44
N ALA A 66 13.31 -6.74 -19.52
CA ALA A 66 12.14 -7.17 -20.28
C ALA A 66 11.88 -6.31 -21.53
N SER A 67 12.62 -5.21 -21.71
CA SER A 67 12.38 -4.19 -22.76
C SER A 67 10.92 -3.70 -22.74
N THR A 68 10.38 -3.45 -21.54
CA THR A 68 8.98 -3.06 -21.30
C THR A 68 8.90 -1.75 -20.57
N GLU A 69 7.87 -0.95 -20.87
CA GLU A 69 7.55 0.29 -20.17
C GLU A 69 6.45 0.04 -19.14
N ILE A 70 6.79 0.25 -17.87
CA ILE A 70 5.90 0.03 -16.73
C ILE A 70 5.47 1.37 -16.13
N SER A 71 4.18 1.50 -15.81
CA SER A 71 3.67 2.69 -15.10
C SER A 71 4.34 2.83 -13.74
N LEU A 72 4.84 4.04 -13.44
CA LEU A 72 5.48 4.31 -12.16
C LEU A 72 4.50 4.17 -10.98
N LEU A 73 3.19 4.31 -11.21
CA LEU A 73 2.14 3.88 -10.30
C LEU A 73 1.74 2.45 -10.63
N GLY A 74 1.90 1.53 -9.66
CA GLY A 74 1.38 0.17 -9.71
C GLY A 74 0.11 0.02 -8.87
N PHE A 75 -0.85 -0.76 -9.36
CA PHE A 75 -2.11 -1.04 -8.67
C PHE A 75 -1.94 -2.26 -7.73
N GLY A 76 -1.90 -2.02 -6.41
CA GLY A 76 -1.84 -3.07 -5.39
C GLY A 76 -3.23 -3.64 -5.07
N CYS A 77 -3.46 -4.91 -5.38
CA CYS A 77 -4.76 -5.58 -5.22
C CYS A 77 -5.06 -6.08 -3.80
N MET A 78 -4.23 -5.74 -2.82
CA MET A 78 -4.40 -6.13 -1.42
C MET A 78 -5.50 -5.34 -0.70
N ARG A 79 -5.89 -4.17 -1.22
CA ARG A 79 -6.79 -3.23 -0.53
C ARG A 79 -8.01 -2.86 -1.38
N PHE A 80 -8.56 -3.80 -2.14
CA PHE A 80 -9.84 -3.59 -2.78
C PHE A 80 -10.92 -3.16 -1.77
N PRO A 81 -11.86 -2.30 -2.15
CA PRO A 81 -13.01 -1.99 -1.31
C PRO A 81 -13.78 -3.26 -0.97
N VAL A 82 -14.35 -3.28 0.23
CA VAL A 82 -15.08 -4.45 0.74
C VAL A 82 -16.45 -4.06 1.26
N ILE A 83 -17.40 -4.99 1.12
CA ILE A 83 -18.73 -4.91 1.72
C ILE A 83 -18.90 -6.05 2.74
N GLU A 84 -19.78 -5.85 3.72
CA GLU A 84 -20.17 -6.92 4.64
C GLU A 84 -21.29 -7.79 4.02
N GLN A 85 -21.04 -9.08 3.97
CA GLN A 85 -22.04 -10.09 3.57
C GLN A 85 -22.25 -11.05 4.73
N LYS A 86 -23.50 -11.49 4.95
CA LYS A 86 -23.78 -12.54 5.93
C LYS A 86 -23.65 -13.90 5.25
N GLU A 87 -22.89 -14.80 5.86
CA GLU A 87 -22.84 -16.21 5.50
C GLU A 87 -24.11 -16.94 5.99
N GLU A 88 -24.34 -18.16 5.53
CA GLU A 88 -25.49 -18.96 5.91
C GLU A 88 -25.58 -19.23 7.43
N ASP A 89 -24.44 -19.25 8.11
CA ASP A 89 -24.35 -19.37 9.58
C ASP A 89 -24.63 -18.07 10.33
N GLY A 90 -24.99 -16.99 9.60
CA GLY A 90 -25.29 -15.67 10.13
C GLY A 90 -24.08 -14.79 10.44
N LYS A 91 -22.85 -15.29 10.25
CA LYS A 91 -21.63 -14.48 10.44
C LYS A 91 -21.45 -13.46 9.33
N ALA A 92 -21.11 -12.25 9.72
CA ALA A 92 -20.71 -11.21 8.77
C ALA A 92 -19.26 -11.43 8.30
N VAL A 93 -19.07 -11.56 7.00
CA VAL A 93 -17.76 -11.62 6.36
C VAL A 93 -17.56 -10.42 5.45
N LYS A 94 -16.32 -9.95 5.36
CA LYS A 94 -15.95 -8.93 4.38
C LYS A 94 -15.58 -9.61 3.06
N ILE A 95 -16.29 -9.24 2.00
CA ILE A 95 -16.02 -9.67 0.63
C ILE A 95 -15.63 -8.46 -0.22
N ILE A 96 -14.94 -8.70 -1.34
CA ILE A 96 -14.58 -7.63 -2.27
C ILE A 96 -15.87 -7.04 -2.89
N ASP A 97 -15.98 -5.72 -2.83
CA ASP A 97 -16.98 -4.97 -3.60
C ASP A 97 -16.53 -4.93 -5.07
N MET A 98 -17.05 -5.87 -5.86
CA MET A 98 -16.66 -6.06 -7.25
C MET A 98 -17.01 -4.87 -8.15
N GLU A 99 -18.13 -4.19 -7.89
CA GLU A 99 -18.58 -3.04 -8.68
C GLU A 99 -17.64 -1.86 -8.45
N LYS A 100 -17.42 -1.49 -7.19
CA LYS A 100 -16.52 -0.40 -6.82
C LYS A 100 -15.07 -0.70 -7.22
N SER A 101 -14.63 -1.95 -7.08
CA SER A 101 -13.28 -2.38 -7.51
C SER A 101 -13.10 -2.29 -9.01
N GLN A 102 -14.13 -2.65 -9.80
CA GLN A 102 -14.10 -2.52 -11.24
C GLN A 102 -13.98 -1.06 -11.69
N GLU A 103 -14.71 -0.13 -11.04
CA GLU A 103 -14.59 1.30 -11.34
C GLU A 103 -13.16 1.81 -11.08
N LEU A 104 -12.52 1.35 -10.00
CA LEU A 104 -11.14 1.72 -9.68
C LEU A 104 -10.16 1.18 -10.74
N VAL A 105 -10.28 -0.10 -11.11
CA VAL A 105 -9.42 -0.71 -12.14
C VAL A 105 -9.60 -0.03 -13.49
N ASP A 106 -10.85 0.30 -13.87
CA ASP A 106 -11.15 0.98 -15.14
C ASP A 106 -10.55 2.38 -15.19
N TYR A 107 -10.68 3.11 -14.10
CA TYR A 107 -10.07 4.44 -14.00
C TYR A 107 -8.53 4.35 -14.07
N ALA A 108 -7.91 3.43 -13.31
CA ALA A 108 -6.46 3.22 -13.33
C ALA A 108 -5.97 2.89 -14.74
N TYR A 109 -6.58 1.89 -15.39
CA TYR A 109 -6.22 1.46 -16.74
C TYR A 109 -6.37 2.61 -17.76
N SER A 110 -7.49 3.34 -17.75
CA SER A 110 -7.74 4.45 -18.67
C SER A 110 -6.77 5.63 -18.49
N HIS A 111 -6.07 5.72 -17.34
CA HIS A 111 -5.06 6.73 -17.04
C HIS A 111 -3.63 6.20 -17.15
N GLY A 112 -3.44 5.04 -17.81
CA GLY A 112 -2.15 4.50 -18.16
C GLY A 112 -1.45 3.68 -17.04
N VAL A 113 -2.17 3.30 -15.98
CA VAL A 113 -1.67 2.30 -15.02
C VAL A 113 -1.72 0.94 -15.71
N ASN A 114 -0.55 0.30 -15.83
CA ASN A 114 -0.42 -0.97 -16.53
C ASN A 114 0.23 -2.10 -15.69
N TYR A 115 0.55 -1.87 -14.42
CA TYR A 115 1.10 -2.88 -13.51
C TYR A 115 0.12 -3.16 -12.37
N TYR A 116 -0.28 -4.44 -12.23
CA TYR A 116 -1.23 -4.92 -11.21
C TYR A 116 -0.57 -6.01 -10.38
N ASP A 117 -0.59 -5.83 -9.04
CA ASP A 117 0.08 -6.71 -8.09
C ASP A 117 -0.93 -7.43 -7.20
N THR A 118 -0.99 -8.75 -7.27
CA THR A 118 -1.81 -9.59 -6.39
C THR A 118 -0.96 -10.62 -5.64
N ALA A 119 -1.58 -11.39 -4.75
CA ALA A 119 -0.96 -12.53 -4.08
C ALA A 119 -2.02 -13.57 -3.66
N TYR A 120 -1.55 -14.79 -3.41
CA TYR A 120 -2.38 -15.95 -3.08
C TYR A 120 -3.32 -15.69 -1.91
N ASN A 121 -2.85 -15.04 -0.83
CA ASN A 121 -3.61 -14.84 0.40
C ASN A 121 -4.38 -13.51 0.47
N TYR A 122 -4.25 -12.62 -0.53
CA TYR A 122 -4.96 -11.34 -0.50
C TYR A 122 -6.47 -11.55 -0.55
N HIS A 123 -7.22 -10.81 0.29
CA HIS A 123 -8.68 -10.95 0.43
C HIS A 123 -9.11 -12.40 0.67
N ARG A 124 -8.40 -13.13 1.56
CA ARG A 124 -8.67 -14.55 1.86
C ARG A 124 -8.61 -15.44 0.62
N GLY A 125 -7.69 -15.18 -0.29
CA GLY A 125 -7.49 -15.92 -1.54
C GLY A 125 -8.40 -15.48 -2.69
N LYS A 126 -9.18 -14.40 -2.54
CA LYS A 126 -10.13 -13.94 -3.58
C LYS A 126 -9.59 -12.83 -4.48
N SER A 127 -8.43 -12.26 -4.16
CA SER A 127 -7.87 -11.14 -4.93
C SER A 127 -7.49 -11.54 -6.37
N GLY A 128 -6.89 -12.73 -6.56
CA GLY A 128 -6.53 -13.22 -7.90
C GLY A 128 -7.74 -13.38 -8.81
N GLU A 129 -8.81 -14.02 -8.30
CA GLU A 129 -10.08 -14.19 -9.02
C GLU A 129 -10.73 -12.83 -9.36
N ALA A 130 -10.70 -11.89 -8.41
CA ALA A 130 -11.30 -10.58 -8.60
C ALA A 130 -10.56 -9.79 -9.68
N ILE A 131 -9.23 -9.65 -9.58
CA ILE A 131 -8.45 -8.89 -10.57
C ILE A 131 -8.50 -9.55 -11.95
N GLY A 132 -8.46 -10.88 -12.03
CA GLY A 132 -8.60 -11.61 -13.27
C GLY A 132 -9.92 -11.31 -13.99
N LYS A 133 -11.05 -11.31 -13.26
CA LYS A 133 -12.36 -10.92 -13.79
C LYS A 133 -12.39 -9.48 -14.27
N MET A 134 -11.82 -8.55 -13.49
CA MET A 134 -11.80 -7.12 -13.81
C MET A 134 -10.94 -6.80 -15.04
N LEU A 135 -9.80 -7.46 -15.21
CA LEU A 135 -8.89 -7.24 -16.33
C LEU A 135 -9.29 -7.99 -17.62
N LYS A 136 -10.18 -8.98 -17.55
CA LYS A 136 -10.57 -9.83 -18.69
C LYS A 136 -11.06 -9.06 -19.92
N LYS A 137 -11.61 -7.86 -19.72
CA LYS A 137 -12.13 -7.02 -20.82
C LYS A 137 -11.04 -6.23 -21.57
N TYR A 138 -9.81 -6.22 -21.05
CA TYR A 138 -8.67 -5.54 -21.65
C TYR A 138 -7.76 -6.52 -22.38
N PRO A 139 -7.07 -6.10 -23.46
CA PRO A 139 -6.09 -6.95 -24.13
C PRO A 139 -5.00 -7.39 -23.13
N ARG A 140 -4.66 -8.70 -23.12
CA ARG A 140 -3.73 -9.28 -22.16
C ARG A 140 -2.32 -8.61 -22.21
N GLU A 141 -1.92 -8.20 -23.39
CA GLU A 141 -0.62 -7.59 -23.67
C GLU A 141 -0.54 -6.12 -23.25
N SER A 142 -1.68 -5.52 -22.86
CA SER A 142 -1.77 -4.11 -22.49
C SER A 142 -1.49 -3.86 -20.99
N PHE A 143 -1.28 -4.91 -20.21
CA PHE A 143 -0.99 -4.80 -18.79
C PHE A 143 -0.03 -5.90 -18.31
N TYR A 144 0.66 -5.62 -17.22
CA TYR A 144 1.54 -6.55 -16.51
C TYR A 144 0.86 -7.03 -15.23
N LEU A 145 0.79 -8.35 -15.05
CA LEU A 145 0.21 -8.97 -13.87
C LEU A 145 1.29 -9.65 -13.04
N ALA A 146 1.41 -9.24 -11.78
CA ALA A 146 2.29 -9.84 -10.80
C ALA A 146 1.52 -10.72 -9.82
N ASN A 147 2.06 -11.93 -9.52
CA ASN A 147 1.54 -12.81 -8.48
C ASN A 147 2.71 -13.44 -7.68
N LYS A 148 2.42 -14.14 -6.58
CA LYS A 148 3.45 -14.55 -5.62
C LYS A 148 3.23 -15.98 -5.13
N MET A 149 4.31 -16.78 -5.08
CA MET A 149 4.33 -18.16 -4.55
C MET A 149 4.34 -18.13 -3.01
N PRO A 150 3.32 -18.66 -2.34
CA PRO A 150 3.24 -18.65 -0.88
C PRO A 150 4.14 -19.73 -0.26
N SER A 151 5.34 -19.34 0.21
CA SER A 151 6.34 -20.26 0.80
C SER A 151 5.78 -21.13 1.92
N TRP A 152 4.89 -20.60 2.75
CA TRP A 152 4.29 -21.27 3.92
C TRP A 152 3.28 -22.38 3.59
N LEU A 153 2.97 -22.59 2.31
CA LEU A 153 2.11 -23.66 1.80
C LEU A 153 2.88 -24.72 1.04
N ILE A 154 4.20 -24.60 0.94
CA ILE A 154 5.07 -25.55 0.25
C ILE A 154 5.65 -26.51 1.28
N GLU A 155 5.16 -27.74 1.30
CA GLU A 155 5.66 -28.81 2.16
C GLU A 155 6.40 -29.90 1.37
N LYS A 156 6.11 -30.01 0.07
CA LYS A 156 6.68 -30.99 -0.88
C LYS A 156 6.73 -30.40 -2.31
N PRO A 157 7.54 -30.98 -3.22
CA PRO A 157 7.73 -30.44 -4.57
C PRO A 157 6.45 -30.22 -5.38
N GLU A 158 5.47 -31.13 -5.25
CA GLU A 158 4.21 -31.07 -6.00
C GLU A 158 3.36 -29.86 -5.66
N ASP A 159 3.53 -29.29 -4.46
CA ASP A 159 2.77 -28.13 -4.01
C ASP A 159 3.07 -26.89 -4.86
N CYS A 160 4.31 -26.73 -5.34
CA CYS A 160 4.69 -25.62 -6.20
C CYS A 160 3.86 -25.60 -7.49
N LYS A 161 3.73 -26.75 -8.16
CA LYS A 161 2.92 -26.87 -9.36
C LYS A 161 1.45 -26.62 -9.08
N LYS A 162 0.90 -27.24 -8.03
CA LYS A 162 -0.51 -27.09 -7.64
C LYS A 162 -0.85 -25.61 -7.39
N LEU A 163 -0.05 -24.91 -6.59
CA LEU A 163 -0.26 -23.51 -6.24
C LEU A 163 -0.15 -22.58 -7.44
N PHE A 164 0.80 -22.84 -8.35
CA PHE A 164 0.98 -22.05 -9.56
C PHE A 164 -0.18 -22.20 -10.54
N GLU A 165 -0.61 -23.44 -10.82
CA GLU A 165 -1.76 -23.73 -11.70
C GLU A 165 -3.06 -23.15 -11.13
N GLU A 166 -3.28 -23.26 -9.82
CA GLU A 166 -4.42 -22.65 -9.15
C GLU A 166 -4.42 -21.12 -9.33
N GLN A 167 -3.28 -20.46 -9.22
CA GLN A 167 -3.19 -19.01 -9.38
C GLN A 167 -3.42 -18.57 -10.83
N LEU A 168 -2.91 -19.30 -11.83
CA LEU A 168 -3.21 -19.06 -13.23
C LEU A 168 -4.72 -19.18 -13.51
N ALA A 169 -5.34 -20.25 -13.01
CA ALA A 169 -6.78 -20.49 -13.15
C ALA A 169 -7.61 -19.39 -12.46
N ASN A 170 -7.25 -19.02 -11.23
CA ASN A 170 -7.92 -17.96 -10.47
C ASN A 170 -7.84 -16.60 -11.18
N CYS A 171 -6.67 -16.26 -11.71
CA CYS A 171 -6.49 -15.01 -12.46
C CYS A 171 -7.04 -15.08 -13.90
N GLY A 172 -7.36 -16.28 -14.40
CA GLY A 172 -7.87 -16.48 -15.76
C GLY A 172 -6.84 -16.10 -16.84
N VAL A 173 -5.54 -16.42 -16.61
CA VAL A 173 -4.44 -16.07 -17.50
C VAL A 173 -3.55 -17.30 -17.77
N ASP A 174 -2.84 -17.28 -18.89
CA ASP A 174 -1.92 -18.37 -19.29
C ASP A 174 -0.49 -18.13 -18.78
N TYR A 175 -0.15 -16.91 -18.38
CA TYR A 175 1.17 -16.54 -17.88
C TYR A 175 1.10 -15.35 -16.93
N PHE A 176 2.12 -15.21 -16.05
CA PHE A 176 2.38 -14.00 -15.27
C PHE A 176 3.59 -13.25 -15.85
N ASP A 177 3.49 -11.91 -15.86
CA ASP A 177 4.61 -11.07 -16.29
C ASP A 177 5.69 -11.02 -15.21
N TYR A 178 5.26 -10.89 -13.96
CA TYR A 178 6.12 -10.85 -12.78
C TYR A 178 5.65 -11.91 -11.78
N TYR A 179 6.57 -12.75 -11.32
CA TYR A 179 6.24 -13.76 -10.34
C TYR A 179 7.28 -13.80 -9.22
N LEU A 180 6.81 -13.76 -7.98
CA LEU A 180 7.67 -13.55 -6.82
C LEU A 180 7.66 -14.75 -5.86
N LEU A 181 8.80 -15.03 -5.24
CA LEU A 181 8.84 -15.74 -3.99
C LEU A 181 8.26 -14.82 -2.92
N HIS A 182 7.19 -15.25 -2.22
CA HIS A 182 6.38 -14.36 -1.40
C HIS A 182 6.94 -14.16 0.00
N ALA A 183 7.12 -12.89 0.40
CA ALA A 183 7.36 -12.44 1.77
C ALA A 183 8.53 -13.16 2.47
N LEU A 184 9.69 -13.21 1.82
CA LEU A 184 10.88 -13.82 2.41
C LEU A 184 11.33 -13.02 3.64
N SER A 185 11.24 -13.63 4.82
CA SER A 185 11.56 -13.03 6.11
C SER A 185 12.56 -13.85 6.92
N ASP A 186 12.66 -15.17 6.67
CA ASP A 186 13.57 -16.05 7.39
C ASP A 186 14.20 -17.12 6.48
N ARG A 187 15.41 -17.53 6.86
CA ARG A 187 16.18 -18.46 6.08
C ARG A 187 15.58 -19.87 6.06
N ALA A 188 15.02 -20.34 7.16
CA ALA A 188 14.52 -21.72 7.25
C ALA A 188 13.30 -21.94 6.35
N THR A 189 12.36 -20.98 6.33
CA THR A 189 11.21 -21.02 5.40
C THR A 189 11.67 -20.99 3.94
N TYR A 190 12.66 -20.13 3.61
CA TYR A 190 13.23 -20.08 2.27
C TYR A 190 13.87 -21.41 1.86
N ASP A 191 14.79 -21.94 2.66
CA ASP A 191 15.51 -23.17 2.36
C ASP A 191 14.54 -24.34 2.18
N LYS A 192 13.56 -24.50 3.07
CA LYS A 192 12.54 -25.56 2.94
C LYS A 192 11.75 -25.46 1.64
N ALA A 193 11.17 -24.29 1.35
CA ALA A 193 10.23 -24.14 0.23
C ALA A 193 10.95 -24.11 -1.13
N TYR A 194 12.05 -23.39 -1.22
CA TYR A 194 12.64 -23.05 -2.50
C TYR A 194 13.90 -23.85 -2.86
N GLU A 195 14.61 -24.40 -1.85
CA GLU A 195 15.75 -25.27 -2.08
C GLU A 195 15.35 -26.75 -1.93
N GLU A 196 14.89 -27.18 -0.75
CA GLU A 196 14.59 -28.60 -0.45
C GLU A 196 13.40 -29.12 -1.28
N CYS A 197 12.29 -28.35 -1.33
CA CYS A 197 11.15 -28.68 -2.17
C CYS A 197 11.32 -28.26 -3.64
N GLY A 198 12.43 -27.65 -4.01
CA GLY A 198 12.77 -27.31 -5.39
C GLY A 198 11.94 -26.18 -5.99
N GLY A 199 11.31 -25.34 -5.17
CA GLY A 199 10.39 -24.28 -5.61
C GLY A 199 11.07 -23.26 -6.55
N TYR A 200 12.34 -22.88 -6.28
CA TYR A 200 13.07 -21.99 -7.17
C TYR A 200 13.27 -22.61 -8.55
N ASN A 201 13.73 -23.87 -8.62
CA ASN A 201 13.94 -24.58 -9.90
C ASN A 201 12.62 -24.75 -10.65
N TYR A 202 11.52 -25.02 -9.96
CA TYR A 202 10.21 -25.06 -10.56
C TYR A 202 9.85 -23.73 -11.24
N LEU A 203 10.01 -22.58 -10.55
CA LEU A 203 9.73 -21.27 -11.14
C LEU A 203 10.64 -20.96 -12.33
N GLN A 204 11.91 -21.37 -12.31
CA GLN A 204 12.79 -21.21 -13.44
C GLN A 204 12.35 -22.08 -14.63
N SER A 205 11.81 -23.27 -14.39
CA SER A 205 11.24 -24.12 -15.47
C SER A 205 10.00 -23.46 -16.09
N GLU A 206 9.12 -22.84 -15.28
CA GLU A 206 7.97 -22.09 -15.77
C GLU A 206 8.37 -20.83 -16.55
N LYS A 207 9.47 -20.19 -16.13
CA LYS A 207 10.07 -19.08 -16.89
C LYS A 207 10.60 -19.56 -18.24
N ALA A 208 11.32 -20.67 -18.28
CA ALA A 208 11.81 -21.27 -19.53
C ALA A 208 10.66 -21.68 -20.47
N ALA A 209 9.53 -22.15 -19.92
CA ALA A 209 8.30 -22.46 -20.65
C ALA A 209 7.53 -21.21 -21.11
N GLY A 210 7.93 -20.00 -20.71
CA GLY A 210 7.29 -18.74 -21.06
C GLY A 210 6.02 -18.41 -20.26
N ARG A 211 5.70 -19.21 -19.24
CA ARG A 211 4.55 -18.98 -18.35
C ARG A 211 4.84 -17.98 -17.21
N ILE A 212 6.12 -17.67 -16.98
CA ILE A 212 6.58 -16.55 -16.17
C ILE A 212 7.56 -15.74 -17.03
N LYS A 213 7.41 -14.42 -17.08
CA LYS A 213 8.35 -13.56 -17.81
C LYS A 213 9.52 -13.11 -16.94
N ARG A 214 9.27 -12.77 -15.67
CA ARG A 214 10.26 -12.27 -14.72
C ARG A 214 10.10 -12.97 -13.38
N VAL A 215 11.17 -13.49 -12.79
CA VAL A 215 11.19 -14.12 -11.47
C VAL A 215 11.92 -13.22 -10.48
N GLY A 216 11.28 -12.91 -9.36
CA GLY A 216 11.83 -12.11 -8.28
C GLY A 216 11.37 -12.59 -6.91
N PHE A 217 11.54 -11.75 -5.91
CA PHE A 217 11.03 -12.02 -4.56
C PHE A 217 10.55 -10.73 -3.87
N SER A 218 9.63 -10.86 -2.94
CA SER A 218 9.27 -9.80 -2.00
C SER A 218 9.96 -10.06 -0.65
N PHE A 219 10.56 -9.01 -0.07
CA PHE A 219 11.49 -9.15 1.02
C PHE A 219 11.08 -8.39 2.27
N HIS A 220 11.20 -9.07 3.43
CA HIS A 220 10.93 -8.55 4.75
C HIS A 220 11.95 -9.08 5.81
N GLY A 221 13.07 -9.61 5.36
CA GLY A 221 14.06 -10.24 6.22
C GLY A 221 15.20 -9.32 6.65
N ASP A 222 16.18 -9.92 7.27
CA ASP A 222 17.42 -9.26 7.69
C ASP A 222 18.45 -9.15 6.54
N LYS A 223 19.54 -8.45 6.83
CA LYS A 223 20.62 -8.24 5.88
C LYS A 223 21.31 -9.55 5.47
N GLU A 224 21.47 -10.46 6.39
CA GLU A 224 22.12 -11.75 6.20
C GLU A 224 21.35 -12.62 5.21
N LEU A 225 20.05 -12.68 5.34
CA LEU A 225 19.18 -13.36 4.38
C LEU A 225 19.22 -12.68 3.00
N PHE A 226 19.19 -11.33 2.96
CA PHE A 226 19.27 -10.61 1.69
C PHE A 226 20.55 -10.93 0.94
N ASP A 227 21.70 -10.83 1.62
CA ASP A 227 23.01 -11.13 1.03
C ASP A 227 23.10 -12.58 0.51
N TYR A 228 22.54 -13.52 1.27
CA TYR A 228 22.47 -14.91 0.86
C TYR A 228 21.66 -15.08 -0.43
N LEU A 229 20.47 -14.50 -0.51
CA LEU A 229 19.61 -14.58 -1.71
C LEU A 229 20.29 -13.98 -2.93
N MET A 230 20.97 -12.84 -2.73
CA MET A 230 21.69 -12.13 -3.80
C MET A 230 22.95 -12.86 -4.29
N GLN A 231 23.53 -13.73 -3.48
CA GLN A 231 24.67 -14.59 -3.86
C GLN A 231 24.22 -15.91 -4.47
N LYS A 232 23.10 -16.43 -3.97
CA LYS A 232 22.61 -17.76 -4.33
C LYS A 232 22.05 -17.84 -5.74
N HIS A 233 21.31 -16.80 -6.16
CA HIS A 233 20.59 -16.79 -7.42
C HIS A 233 20.73 -15.47 -8.19
N GLN A 234 20.38 -15.50 -9.47
CA GLN A 234 20.19 -14.32 -10.29
C GLN A 234 18.71 -13.96 -10.29
N TRP A 235 18.40 -12.71 -9.94
CA TRP A 235 17.04 -12.21 -9.86
C TRP A 235 16.76 -11.22 -10.96
N ASP A 236 15.58 -11.32 -11.56
CA ASP A 236 15.15 -10.37 -12.59
C ASP A 236 14.72 -9.03 -11.99
N PHE A 237 14.18 -9.05 -10.78
CA PHE A 237 13.74 -7.87 -10.00
C PHE A 237 13.55 -8.25 -8.53
N VAL A 238 13.44 -7.23 -7.68
CA VAL A 238 13.14 -7.44 -6.25
C VAL A 238 12.09 -6.44 -5.78
N GLN A 239 11.15 -6.88 -4.95
CA GLN A 239 10.14 -6.04 -4.32
C GLN A 239 10.52 -5.75 -2.88
N LEU A 240 10.76 -4.47 -2.56
CA LEU A 240 11.19 -3.99 -1.24
C LEU A 240 10.15 -3.07 -0.62
N GLN A 241 10.03 -3.13 0.71
CA GLN A 241 9.31 -2.11 1.48
C GLN A 241 10.17 -0.86 1.57
N ILE A 242 9.74 0.23 0.90
CA ILE A 242 10.48 1.49 0.89
C ILE A 242 9.53 2.66 1.14
N ASN A 243 9.81 3.40 2.21
CA ASN A 243 9.26 4.72 2.50
C ASN A 243 10.30 5.53 3.29
N TYR A 244 10.08 6.81 3.45
CA TYR A 244 11.07 7.70 4.08
C TYR A 244 11.27 7.43 5.59
N VAL A 245 10.34 6.77 6.28
CA VAL A 245 10.48 6.40 7.70
C VAL A 245 11.28 5.11 7.85
N ASP A 246 10.94 4.07 7.06
CA ASP A 246 11.59 2.76 7.15
C ASP A 246 12.96 2.69 6.46
N TRP A 247 13.38 3.76 5.79
CA TRP A 247 14.60 3.80 5.01
C TRP A 247 15.84 3.31 5.74
N THR A 248 15.99 3.72 7.02
CA THR A 248 17.10 3.31 7.88
C THR A 248 16.73 2.19 8.86
N GLU A 249 15.44 1.99 9.14
CA GLU A 249 15.01 1.12 10.23
C GLU A 249 14.87 -0.36 9.83
N GLN A 250 14.52 -0.63 8.55
CA GLN A 250 14.28 -2.01 8.06
C GLN A 250 15.31 -2.45 7.01
N ASN A 251 16.57 -2.02 7.13
CA ASN A 251 17.63 -2.31 6.15
C ASN A 251 17.27 -1.92 4.70
N ALA A 252 16.19 -1.14 4.49
CA ALA A 252 15.69 -0.80 3.16
C ALA A 252 16.76 -0.09 2.32
N GLN A 253 17.50 0.85 2.94
CA GLN A 253 18.62 1.54 2.29
C GLN A 253 19.70 0.57 1.83
N TYR A 254 20.07 -0.39 2.67
CA TYR A 254 21.10 -1.37 2.35
C TYR A 254 20.64 -2.25 1.17
N CYS A 255 19.48 -2.89 1.30
CA CYS A 255 18.94 -3.78 0.28
C CYS A 255 18.79 -3.06 -1.07
N TYR A 256 18.21 -1.85 -1.05
CA TYR A 256 18.07 -1.03 -2.24
C TYR A 256 19.43 -0.68 -2.88
N SER A 257 20.44 -0.30 -2.07
CA SER A 257 21.76 0.04 -2.57
C SER A 257 22.45 -1.16 -3.24
N GLU A 258 22.24 -2.37 -2.74
CA GLU A 258 22.74 -3.59 -3.37
C GLU A 258 22.05 -3.88 -4.70
N LEU A 259 20.74 -3.60 -4.83
CA LEU A 259 20.03 -3.70 -6.11
C LEU A 259 20.58 -2.73 -7.15
N VAL A 260 20.78 -1.47 -6.75
CA VAL A 260 21.34 -0.43 -7.64
C VAL A 260 22.73 -0.82 -8.16
N LYS A 261 23.62 -1.32 -7.27
CA LYS A 261 24.97 -1.78 -7.67
C LYS A 261 24.94 -2.94 -8.69
N ARG A 262 23.91 -3.76 -8.63
CA ARG A 262 23.73 -4.94 -9.49
C ARG A 262 22.82 -4.67 -10.69
N GLU A 263 22.34 -3.45 -10.84
CA GLU A 263 21.37 -3.03 -11.87
C GLU A 263 20.08 -3.88 -11.86
N ILE A 264 19.67 -4.37 -10.69
CA ILE A 264 18.44 -5.15 -10.52
C ILE A 264 17.28 -4.18 -10.29
N PRO A 265 16.20 -4.24 -11.10
CA PRO A 265 15.01 -3.41 -10.92
C PRO A 265 14.33 -3.61 -9.58
N CYS A 266 13.86 -2.50 -9.00
CA CYS A 266 13.13 -2.49 -7.73
C CYS A 266 11.65 -2.16 -7.95
N VAL A 267 10.78 -2.99 -7.39
CA VAL A 267 9.35 -2.69 -7.17
C VAL A 267 9.19 -2.24 -5.73
N VAL A 268 8.52 -1.11 -5.51
CA VAL A 268 8.31 -0.60 -4.14
C VAL A 268 6.95 -1.00 -3.62
N MET A 269 6.92 -1.64 -2.44
CA MET A 269 5.72 -1.88 -1.65
C MET A 269 5.71 -1.00 -0.38
N GLU A 270 4.53 -0.81 0.22
CA GLU A 270 4.31 -0.04 1.46
C GLU A 270 4.87 1.40 1.44
N PRO A 271 4.75 2.15 0.33
CA PRO A 271 5.27 3.52 0.25
C PRO A 271 4.62 4.45 1.27
N LEU A 272 3.40 4.15 1.70
CA LEU A 272 2.66 4.89 2.72
C LEU A 272 2.67 4.24 4.10
N LYS A 273 3.49 3.19 4.34
CA LYS A 273 3.52 2.45 5.62
C LYS A 273 2.11 2.11 6.11
N GLY A 274 1.33 1.39 5.27
CA GLY A 274 -0.05 1.01 5.57
C GLY A 274 -1.05 2.18 5.61
N GLY A 275 -0.70 3.34 5.08
CA GLY A 275 -1.49 4.57 5.10
C GLY A 275 -1.11 5.54 6.23
N MET A 276 -0.16 5.18 7.11
CA MET A 276 0.29 6.06 8.20
C MET A 276 0.89 7.37 7.68
N LEU A 277 1.58 7.32 6.54
CA LEU A 277 2.22 8.47 5.93
C LEU A 277 1.27 9.32 5.05
N ALA A 278 0.01 8.92 4.93
CA ALA A 278 -1.03 9.74 4.30
C ALA A 278 -1.76 10.66 5.30
N SER A 279 -1.56 10.45 6.62
CA SER A 279 -2.17 11.22 7.70
C SER A 279 -1.17 11.34 8.83
N LEU A 280 -0.47 12.46 8.88
CA LEU A 280 0.59 12.76 9.83
C LEU A 280 0.06 13.56 11.03
N SER A 281 0.94 13.99 11.93
CA SER A 281 0.62 14.99 12.94
C SER A 281 0.32 16.34 12.27
N LYS A 282 -0.41 17.21 12.97
CA LYS A 282 -0.71 18.56 12.46
C LYS A 282 0.54 19.38 12.17
N ASP A 283 1.60 19.20 12.96
CA ASP A 283 2.87 19.91 12.79
C ASP A 283 3.62 19.41 11.56
N ALA A 284 3.69 18.09 11.36
CA ALA A 284 4.28 17.49 10.16
C ALA A 284 3.48 17.82 8.89
N GLU A 285 2.14 17.77 8.95
CA GLU A 285 1.30 18.18 7.81
C GLU A 285 1.52 19.65 7.46
N LYS A 286 1.65 20.53 8.46
CA LYS A 286 1.91 21.95 8.24
C LYS A 286 3.22 22.18 7.49
N ILE A 287 4.32 21.49 7.86
CA ILE A 287 5.60 21.58 7.17
C ILE A 287 5.43 21.28 5.67
N LEU A 288 4.75 20.19 5.34
CA LEU A 288 4.56 19.76 3.96
C LEU A 288 3.60 20.66 3.17
N LYS A 289 2.52 21.14 3.83
CA LYS A 289 1.53 22.02 3.21
C LYS A 289 2.03 23.46 2.99
N GLU A 290 2.93 23.95 3.81
CA GLU A 290 3.60 25.24 3.59
C GLU A 290 4.51 25.20 2.36
N ALA A 291 5.16 24.05 2.11
CA ALA A 291 6.01 23.88 0.93
C ALA A 291 5.20 23.65 -0.36
N GLU A 292 4.18 22.78 -0.30
CA GLU A 292 3.35 22.38 -1.44
C GLU A 292 1.86 22.33 -1.04
N PRO A 293 1.17 23.49 -1.01
CA PRO A 293 -0.21 23.58 -0.51
C PRO A 293 -1.21 22.71 -1.27
N ASP A 294 -0.96 22.54 -2.57
CA ASP A 294 -1.86 21.88 -3.53
C ASP A 294 -1.66 20.36 -3.61
N ASN A 295 -0.59 19.84 -3.02
CA ASN A 295 -0.29 18.43 -3.04
C ASN A 295 -0.82 17.72 -1.78
N SER A 296 -1.24 16.47 -1.93
CA SER A 296 -1.66 15.64 -0.79
C SER A 296 -0.44 15.31 0.09
N ILE A 297 -0.70 14.94 1.35
CA ILE A 297 0.36 14.43 2.24
C ILE A 297 0.92 13.12 1.68
N ALA A 298 0.06 12.26 1.14
CA ALA A 298 0.45 10.99 0.52
C ALA A 298 1.42 11.17 -0.65
N SER A 299 1.26 12.23 -1.45
CA SER A 299 2.10 12.50 -2.61
C SER A 299 3.59 12.62 -2.28
N TRP A 300 3.94 13.10 -1.09
CA TRP A 300 5.33 13.21 -0.65
C TRP A 300 6.00 11.85 -0.50
N ALA A 301 5.31 10.87 0.08
CA ALA A 301 5.84 9.52 0.22
C ALA A 301 5.92 8.79 -1.13
N PHE A 302 4.95 8.98 -2.00
CA PHE A 302 5.01 8.46 -3.36
C PHE A 302 6.15 9.07 -4.17
N ARG A 303 6.33 10.38 -4.09
CA ARG A 303 7.43 11.07 -4.75
C ARG A 303 8.78 10.66 -4.17
N TYR A 304 8.87 10.40 -2.86
CA TYR A 304 10.08 9.85 -2.26
C TYR A 304 10.46 8.51 -2.91
N ALA A 305 9.55 7.56 -2.90
CA ALA A 305 9.81 6.23 -3.46
C ALA A 305 10.09 6.27 -4.98
N GLY A 306 9.26 7.00 -5.74
CA GLY A 306 9.41 7.14 -7.18
C GLY A 306 10.63 7.96 -7.63
N SER A 307 11.27 8.72 -6.72
CA SER A 307 12.51 9.47 -7.02
C SER A 307 13.76 8.60 -6.97
N LEU A 308 13.66 7.36 -6.51
CA LEU A 308 14.80 6.47 -6.37
C LEU A 308 15.18 5.86 -7.75
N PRO A 309 16.44 5.93 -8.18
CA PRO A 309 16.91 5.28 -9.40
C PRO A 309 16.68 3.77 -9.39
N GLY A 310 16.32 3.17 -10.53
CA GLY A 310 16.08 1.72 -10.62
C GLY A 310 14.73 1.26 -10.06
N VAL A 311 13.94 2.14 -9.46
CA VAL A 311 12.54 1.85 -9.13
C VAL A 311 11.72 1.88 -10.42
N ILE A 312 11.11 0.75 -10.77
CA ILE A 312 10.30 0.60 -11.98
C ILE A 312 8.81 0.84 -11.73
N THR A 313 8.31 0.58 -10.51
CA THR A 313 6.94 0.88 -10.12
C THR A 313 6.81 1.01 -8.61
N VAL A 314 5.86 1.82 -8.15
CA VAL A 314 5.51 2.04 -6.74
C VAL A 314 4.08 1.58 -6.52
N LEU A 315 3.91 0.53 -5.74
CA LEU A 315 2.61 -0.08 -5.50
C LEU A 315 1.76 0.76 -4.55
N SER A 316 0.52 0.99 -4.90
CA SER A 316 -0.48 1.59 -4.03
C SER A 316 -1.74 0.76 -3.95
N GLY A 317 -2.20 0.48 -2.72
CA GLY A 317 -3.52 -0.08 -2.45
C GLY A 317 -4.54 1.04 -2.33
N MET A 318 -5.40 1.18 -3.32
CA MET A 318 -6.38 2.27 -3.43
C MET A 318 -7.78 1.72 -3.20
N THR A 319 -8.40 2.09 -2.08
CA THR A 319 -9.73 1.61 -1.67
C THR A 319 -10.85 2.56 -2.11
N GLU A 320 -10.54 3.84 -2.28
CA GLU A 320 -11.50 4.89 -2.68
C GLU A 320 -11.03 5.57 -3.97
N MET A 321 -11.98 6.08 -4.76
CA MET A 321 -11.68 6.77 -6.02
C MET A 321 -10.81 8.00 -5.79
N GLU A 322 -10.97 8.70 -4.68
CA GLU A 322 -10.18 9.86 -4.31
C GLU A 322 -8.70 9.52 -4.13
N HIS A 323 -8.40 8.34 -3.55
CA HIS A 323 -7.01 7.85 -3.44
C HIS A 323 -6.40 7.64 -4.82
N LEU A 324 -7.17 7.03 -5.73
CA LEU A 324 -6.70 6.73 -7.07
C LEU A 324 -6.50 7.99 -7.90
N VAL A 325 -7.43 8.94 -7.85
CA VAL A 325 -7.33 10.24 -8.55
C VAL A 325 -6.10 11.02 -8.08
N ASP A 326 -5.87 11.09 -6.77
CA ASP A 326 -4.70 11.76 -6.19
C ASP A 326 -3.39 11.09 -6.61
N ASN A 327 -3.35 9.76 -6.59
CA ASN A 327 -2.18 9.00 -6.99
C ASN A 327 -1.90 9.15 -8.49
N VAL A 328 -2.92 9.05 -9.35
CA VAL A 328 -2.78 9.31 -10.79
C VAL A 328 -2.24 10.72 -11.03
N LYS A 329 -2.76 11.73 -10.31
CA LYS A 329 -2.23 13.10 -10.39
C LYS A 329 -0.76 13.16 -9.98
N THR A 330 -0.38 12.49 -8.91
CA THR A 330 0.99 12.47 -8.38
C THR A 330 1.97 11.85 -9.37
N PHE A 331 1.58 10.75 -10.01
CA PHE A 331 2.45 9.99 -10.92
C PHE A 331 2.33 10.41 -12.38
N SER A 332 1.32 11.20 -12.74
CA SER A 332 1.27 11.81 -14.07
C SER A 332 2.14 13.06 -14.10
N ASN A 333 2.98 13.20 -15.14
CA ASN A 333 3.99 14.25 -15.21
C ASN A 333 4.88 14.27 -13.94
N PHE A 334 5.33 13.11 -13.52
CA PHE A 334 6.04 12.88 -12.28
C PHE A 334 7.24 13.81 -12.08
N ARG A 335 7.28 14.46 -10.93
CA ARG A 335 8.38 15.34 -10.52
C ARG A 335 9.13 14.70 -9.34
N PRO A 336 10.38 14.27 -9.51
CA PRO A 336 11.19 13.78 -8.41
C PRO A 336 11.36 14.82 -7.29
N LEU A 337 11.56 14.36 -6.05
CA LEU A 337 11.89 15.25 -4.93
C LEU A 337 13.27 15.87 -5.12
N ASP A 338 13.37 17.19 -4.96
CA ASP A 338 14.64 17.88 -4.90
C ASP A 338 15.30 17.79 -3.50
N VAL A 339 16.50 18.39 -3.37
CA VAL A 339 17.28 18.35 -2.12
C VAL A 339 16.56 19.07 -0.97
N LYS A 340 15.86 20.17 -1.26
CA LYS A 340 15.14 20.95 -0.24
C LYS A 340 13.92 20.19 0.25
N GLU A 341 13.19 19.58 -0.67
CA GLU A 341 12.03 18.76 -0.34
C GLU A 341 12.41 17.52 0.49
N ARG A 342 13.55 16.89 0.18
CA ARG A 342 14.09 15.78 1.01
C ARG A 342 14.42 16.24 2.43
N ALA A 343 15.04 17.41 2.59
CA ALA A 343 15.33 17.98 3.91
C ALA A 343 14.06 18.33 4.73
N LEU A 344 12.92 18.58 4.06
CA LEU A 344 11.63 18.71 4.78
C LEU A 344 11.14 17.36 5.30
N LEU A 345 11.35 16.27 4.55
CA LEU A 345 11.01 14.92 5.03
C LEU A 345 11.83 14.52 6.26
N ASP A 346 13.08 14.95 6.38
CA ASP A 346 13.89 14.70 7.59
C ASP A 346 13.20 15.28 8.84
N LYS A 347 12.64 16.50 8.73
CA LYS A 347 11.86 17.10 9.83
C LYS A 347 10.56 16.35 10.13
N VAL A 348 9.92 15.83 9.09
CA VAL A 348 8.71 14.99 9.24
C VAL A 348 9.05 13.66 9.93
N ILE A 349 10.19 13.05 9.61
CA ILE A 349 10.68 11.83 10.27
C ILE A 349 10.93 12.09 11.75
N ASP A 350 11.57 13.21 12.09
CA ASP A 350 11.82 13.60 13.48
C ASP A 350 10.51 13.79 14.26
N ASP A 351 9.50 14.40 13.63
CA ASP A 351 8.18 14.56 14.26
C ASP A 351 7.48 13.20 14.41
N PHE A 352 7.50 12.36 13.39
CA PHE A 352 6.90 11.02 13.40
C PHE A 352 7.46 10.16 14.55
N LYS A 353 8.77 10.25 14.83
CA LYS A 353 9.44 9.53 15.93
C LYS A 353 9.04 9.98 17.33
N LYS A 354 8.53 11.21 17.48
CA LYS A 354 8.03 11.71 18.78
C LYS A 354 6.75 11.02 19.24
N TYR A 355 5.98 10.45 18.32
CA TYR A 355 4.71 9.82 18.60
C TYR A 355 4.84 8.30 18.43
N PRO A 356 4.95 7.52 19.52
CA PRO A 356 5.19 6.08 19.45
C PRO A 356 3.95 5.33 18.92
N GLN A 357 3.76 5.38 17.62
CA GLN A 357 2.73 4.60 16.95
C GLN A 357 3.17 3.14 16.79
N ILE A 358 2.20 2.24 16.82
CA ILE A 358 2.43 0.83 16.48
C ILE A 358 2.61 0.77 14.96
N GLY A 359 3.73 0.21 14.49
CA GLY A 359 4.09 0.12 13.06
C GLY A 359 3.23 -0.86 12.24
N CYS A 360 1.97 -1.04 12.61
CA CYS A 360 1.06 -1.94 11.91
C CYS A 360 0.57 -1.32 10.59
N THR A 361 0.83 -2.01 9.47
CA THR A 361 0.39 -1.59 8.13
C THR A 361 -1.01 -2.09 7.76
N GLY A 362 -1.66 -2.85 8.65
CA GLY A 362 -3.00 -3.42 8.40
C GLY A 362 -3.01 -4.51 7.32
N CYS A 363 -1.88 -5.15 7.04
CA CYS A 363 -1.75 -6.20 6.02
C CYS A 363 -2.57 -7.45 6.30
N SER A 364 -2.98 -7.67 7.55
CA SER A 364 -3.81 -8.79 8.01
C SER A 364 -3.16 -10.18 7.89
N TYR A 365 -1.83 -10.31 7.73
CA TYR A 365 -1.15 -11.61 7.72
C TYR A 365 -1.27 -12.34 9.06
N CYS A 366 -1.39 -11.60 10.17
CA CYS A 366 -1.68 -12.14 11.50
C CYS A 366 -3.12 -12.65 11.68
N MET A 367 -3.99 -12.48 10.68
CA MET A 367 -5.41 -12.86 10.74
C MET A 367 -5.69 -14.13 9.91
N PRO A 368 -6.72 -14.91 10.28
CA PRO A 368 -7.57 -14.76 11.46
C PRO A 368 -6.87 -15.19 12.76
N CYS A 369 -7.09 -14.43 13.83
CA CYS A 369 -6.65 -14.85 15.15
C CYS A 369 -7.55 -16.02 15.65
N LYS A 370 -6.94 -17.13 16.08
CA LYS A 370 -7.68 -18.30 16.58
C LYS A 370 -8.58 -17.99 17.77
N TYR A 371 -8.21 -16.96 18.54
CA TYR A 371 -8.94 -16.55 19.75
C TYR A 371 -9.86 -15.34 19.51
N GLY A 372 -9.97 -14.91 18.26
CA GLY A 372 -10.95 -13.91 17.84
C GLY A 372 -10.51 -12.45 17.96
N VAL A 373 -9.25 -12.15 18.33
CA VAL A 373 -8.77 -10.77 18.39
C VAL A 373 -8.70 -10.18 16.98
N ASP A 374 -9.29 -9.00 16.76
CA ASP A 374 -9.05 -8.19 15.55
C ASP A 374 -7.81 -7.33 15.78
N ILE A 375 -6.63 -7.94 15.55
CA ILE A 375 -5.33 -7.33 15.81
C ILE A 375 -5.17 -5.99 15.06
N PRO A 376 -5.45 -5.90 13.73
CA PRO A 376 -5.34 -4.65 13.01
C PRO A 376 -6.26 -3.55 13.55
N ALA A 377 -7.50 -3.88 13.92
CA ALA A 377 -8.44 -2.91 14.48
C ALA A 377 -8.00 -2.38 15.85
N VAL A 378 -7.47 -3.26 16.72
CA VAL A 378 -6.92 -2.87 18.03
C VAL A 378 -5.77 -1.87 17.85
N PHE A 379 -4.84 -2.16 16.93
CA PHE A 379 -3.70 -1.28 16.66
C PHE A 379 -4.11 0.04 15.99
N ALA A 380 -5.07 0.00 15.08
CA ALA A 380 -5.59 1.21 14.43
C ALA A 380 -6.28 2.14 15.44
N ALA A 381 -7.06 1.59 16.38
CA ALA A 381 -7.70 2.36 17.44
C ALA A 381 -6.67 3.03 18.36
N TYR A 382 -5.63 2.28 18.77
CA TYR A 382 -4.54 2.83 19.55
C TYR A 382 -3.80 3.96 18.81
N ASN A 383 -3.39 3.72 17.57
CA ASN A 383 -2.67 4.70 16.75
C ASN A 383 -3.48 5.97 16.50
N LYS A 384 -4.80 5.84 16.31
CA LYS A 384 -5.68 7.00 16.22
C LYS A 384 -5.61 7.85 17.48
N CYS A 385 -5.68 7.23 18.65
CA CYS A 385 -5.59 7.94 19.93
C CYS A 385 -4.21 8.56 20.17
N VAL A 386 -3.12 7.93 19.68
CA VAL A 386 -1.78 8.53 19.71
C VAL A 386 -1.76 9.82 18.90
N LYS A 387 -2.22 9.78 17.63
CA LYS A 387 -2.27 10.97 16.75
C LYS A 387 -3.09 12.12 17.33
N GLU A 388 -4.20 11.79 17.99
CA GLU A 388 -5.08 12.78 18.63
C GLU A 388 -4.59 13.22 20.02
N SER A 389 -3.40 12.74 20.47
CA SER A 389 -2.85 12.98 21.83
C SER A 389 -3.84 12.64 22.95
N SER A 390 -4.68 11.64 22.70
CA SER A 390 -5.79 11.22 23.58
C SER A 390 -5.48 9.95 24.40
N ILE A 391 -4.23 9.47 24.41
CA ILE A 391 -3.80 8.39 25.31
C ILE A 391 -3.60 8.96 26.71
N PRO A 392 -4.31 8.46 27.76
CA PRO A 392 -4.07 8.87 29.12
C PRO A 392 -2.74 8.34 29.66
N ASP A 393 -1.99 9.15 30.37
CA ASP A 393 -0.85 8.68 31.17
C ASP A 393 -1.38 8.16 32.51
N LEU A 394 -1.23 6.86 32.75
CA LEU A 394 -1.71 6.22 34.01
C LEU A 394 -1.02 6.74 35.27
N ASN A 395 0.14 7.36 35.14
CA ASN A 395 0.89 7.97 36.25
C ASN A 395 0.55 9.44 36.47
N ALA A 396 -0.23 10.06 35.56
CA ALA A 396 -0.64 11.45 35.70
C ALA A 396 -1.74 11.63 36.75
N PRO A 397 -1.88 12.85 37.34
CA PRO A 397 -3.01 13.19 38.22
C PRO A 397 -4.36 12.92 37.53
N ARG A 398 -5.33 12.42 38.31
CA ARG A 398 -6.70 12.14 37.86
C ARG A 398 -7.51 13.44 37.80
N ASP A 399 -7.14 14.36 36.93
CA ASP A 399 -7.78 15.64 36.71
C ASP A 399 -8.75 15.61 35.50
N SER A 400 -9.39 16.72 35.20
CA SER A 400 -10.34 16.85 34.07
C SER A 400 -9.67 16.53 32.70
N LYS A 401 -8.38 16.77 32.53
CA LYS A 401 -7.62 16.47 31.33
C LYS A 401 -7.42 14.96 31.18
N PHE A 402 -7.07 14.28 32.30
CA PHE A 402 -7.01 12.84 32.34
C PHE A 402 -8.36 12.21 31.98
N ASP A 403 -9.45 12.68 32.62
CA ASP A 403 -10.80 12.17 32.37
C ASP A 403 -11.27 12.39 30.93
N SER A 404 -10.90 13.51 30.33
CA SER A 404 -11.20 13.78 28.92
C SER A 404 -10.50 12.77 28.00
N LYS A 405 -9.20 12.53 28.22
CA LYS A 405 -8.43 11.56 27.46
C LYS A 405 -8.94 10.13 27.67
N LYS A 406 -9.24 9.73 28.92
CA LYS A 406 -9.86 8.44 29.27
C LYS A 406 -11.15 8.21 28.46
N ARG A 407 -12.07 9.16 28.47
CA ARG A 407 -13.34 9.04 27.72
C ARG A 407 -13.10 8.92 26.22
N THR A 408 -12.22 9.76 25.64
CA THR A 408 -11.91 9.73 24.21
C THR A 408 -11.27 8.40 23.81
N PHE A 409 -10.27 7.93 24.56
CA PHE A 409 -9.60 6.66 24.30
C PHE A 409 -10.57 5.48 24.33
N LEU A 410 -11.34 5.34 25.42
CA LEU A 410 -12.28 4.23 25.58
C LEU A 410 -13.39 4.27 24.52
N ALA A 411 -13.91 5.45 24.18
CA ALA A 411 -14.91 5.60 23.13
C ALA A 411 -14.34 5.21 21.75
N THR A 412 -13.14 5.68 21.39
CA THR A 412 -12.47 5.33 20.13
C THR A 412 -12.21 3.83 20.06
N TYR A 413 -11.66 3.24 21.12
CA TYR A 413 -11.39 1.82 21.18
C TYR A 413 -12.66 0.96 21.02
N LYS A 414 -13.73 1.28 21.76
CA LYS A 414 -15.01 0.56 21.72
C LYS A 414 -15.74 0.71 20.38
N ASN A 415 -15.59 1.84 19.72
CA ASN A 415 -16.20 2.08 18.40
C ASN A 415 -15.44 1.37 17.26
N MET A 416 -14.12 1.33 17.34
CA MET A 416 -13.30 0.73 16.28
C MET A 416 -13.09 -0.78 16.43
N VAL A 417 -13.17 -1.31 17.65
CA VAL A 417 -12.96 -2.73 17.93
C VAL A 417 -14.25 -3.35 18.43
N LYS A 418 -14.82 -4.25 17.61
CA LYS A 418 -16.08 -4.95 17.93
C LYS A 418 -15.96 -5.70 19.27
N GLU A 419 -17.03 -5.71 20.05
CA GLU A 419 -17.12 -6.56 21.22
C GLU A 419 -16.89 -8.03 20.82
N GLY A 420 -16.14 -8.77 21.64
CA GLY A 420 -15.73 -10.14 21.29
C GLY A 420 -14.52 -10.25 20.36
N SER A 421 -13.96 -9.12 19.88
CA SER A 421 -12.73 -9.10 19.06
C SER A 421 -11.65 -8.19 19.66
N ARG A 422 -11.79 -7.84 20.94
CA ARG A 422 -10.91 -6.93 21.67
C ARG A 422 -9.65 -7.62 22.20
N ALA A 423 -8.75 -6.83 22.72
CA ALA A 423 -7.44 -7.26 23.23
C ALA A 423 -7.51 -8.27 24.39
N ASP A 424 -8.59 -8.24 25.19
CA ASP A 424 -8.86 -9.14 26.32
C ASP A 424 -8.93 -10.62 25.92
N ARG A 425 -9.16 -10.90 24.64
CA ARG A 425 -9.17 -12.28 24.13
C ARG A 425 -7.79 -12.86 23.83
N CYS A 426 -6.73 -12.06 23.93
CA CYS A 426 -5.39 -12.53 23.64
C CYS A 426 -4.87 -13.44 24.77
N ILE A 427 -4.44 -14.65 24.40
CA ILE A 427 -3.77 -15.59 25.31
C ILE A 427 -2.25 -15.65 25.12
N GLU A 428 -1.68 -14.70 24.39
CA GLU A 428 -0.24 -14.57 24.14
C GLU A 428 0.42 -15.81 23.49
N CYS A 429 -0.31 -16.53 22.64
CA CYS A 429 0.17 -17.77 21.99
C CYS A 429 1.30 -17.57 20.96
N GLY A 430 1.68 -16.34 20.61
CA GLY A 430 2.82 -15.98 19.75
C GLY A 430 2.64 -16.17 18.24
N ARG A 431 1.60 -16.91 17.77
CA ARG A 431 1.44 -17.24 16.35
C ARG A 431 1.45 -16.01 15.43
N CYS A 432 0.82 -14.91 15.85
CA CYS A 432 0.69 -13.69 15.05
C CYS A 432 2.03 -12.95 14.86
N ALA A 433 2.97 -13.06 15.82
CA ALA A 433 4.27 -12.42 15.71
C ALA A 433 5.10 -13.01 14.57
N GLY A 434 5.14 -14.35 14.45
CA GLY A 434 5.85 -15.03 13.36
C GLY A 434 5.24 -14.80 11.96
N MET A 435 4.02 -14.25 11.89
CA MET A 435 3.37 -13.93 10.61
C MET A 435 3.46 -12.45 10.24
N CYS A 436 4.06 -11.61 11.09
CA CYS A 436 4.07 -10.17 10.92
C CYS A 436 5.24 -9.70 10.04
N PRO A 437 5.00 -9.17 8.81
CA PRO A 437 6.07 -8.65 7.96
C PRO A 437 6.76 -7.40 8.53
N GLN A 438 6.19 -6.80 9.58
CA GLN A 438 6.76 -5.64 10.29
C GLN A 438 7.49 -6.06 11.58
N GLU A 439 7.66 -7.36 11.81
CA GLU A 439 8.35 -7.94 12.99
C GLU A 439 7.83 -7.42 14.34
N LEU A 440 6.54 -7.06 14.39
CA LEU A 440 5.94 -6.52 15.61
C LEU A 440 5.81 -7.61 16.67
N PRO A 441 6.20 -7.35 17.92
CA PRO A 441 5.93 -8.22 19.06
C PRO A 441 4.44 -8.13 19.45
N ILE A 442 3.57 -8.64 18.57
CA ILE A 442 2.11 -8.45 18.62
C ILE A 442 1.52 -8.85 19.97
N PRO A 443 1.85 -10.03 20.57
CA PRO A 443 1.27 -10.41 21.86
C PRO A 443 1.56 -9.40 22.97
N GLU A 444 2.80 -8.93 23.05
CA GLU A 444 3.23 -7.94 24.06
C GLU A 444 2.52 -6.61 23.88
N ILE A 445 2.36 -6.15 22.64
CA ILE A 445 1.66 -4.90 22.33
C ILE A 445 0.17 -5.03 22.68
N ILE A 446 -0.48 -6.15 22.31
CA ILE A 446 -1.89 -6.41 22.65
C ILE A 446 -2.07 -6.45 24.17
N SER A 447 -1.16 -7.11 24.91
CA SER A 447 -1.18 -7.18 26.37
C SER A 447 -1.08 -5.79 27.01
N LYS A 448 -0.18 -4.94 26.51
CA LYS A 448 -0.05 -3.54 26.98
C LYS A 448 -1.33 -2.73 26.75
N ILE A 449 -1.95 -2.87 25.56
CA ILE A 449 -3.22 -2.18 25.25
C ILE A 449 -4.34 -2.70 26.15
N ASN A 450 -4.42 -4.01 26.36
CA ASN A 450 -5.42 -4.61 27.24
C ASN A 450 -5.29 -4.11 28.67
N ASN A 451 -4.06 -4.05 29.18
CA ASN A 451 -3.79 -3.51 30.51
C ASN A 451 -4.22 -2.04 30.62
N LEU A 452 -3.91 -1.22 29.60
CA LEU A 452 -4.36 0.18 29.57
C LEU A 452 -5.89 0.28 29.59
N VAL A 453 -6.59 -0.50 28.75
CA VAL A 453 -8.07 -0.53 28.74
C VAL A 453 -8.61 -0.94 30.10
N THR A 454 -8.10 -2.01 30.69
CA THR A 454 -8.54 -2.53 32.00
C THR A 454 -8.36 -1.52 33.12
N GLU A 455 -7.21 -0.82 33.16
CA GLU A 455 -6.96 0.22 34.16
C GLU A 455 -7.86 1.44 33.99
N LEU A 456 -8.23 1.78 32.75
CA LEU A 456 -9.11 2.89 32.46
C LEU A 456 -10.61 2.55 32.69
N GLU A 457 -10.98 1.29 32.70
CA GLU A 457 -12.37 0.84 32.98
C GLU A 457 -12.66 0.73 34.49
N LYS A 458 -11.61 0.70 35.35
CA LYS A 458 -11.75 0.88 36.80
C LYS A 458 -12.16 2.30 37.15
#